data_d13c1951eecad53070be255cf74cbb9a
#
_entry.id   d13c1951eecad53070be255cf74cbb9a
#
_cell.length_a   1.000
_cell.length_b   1.000
_cell.length_c   1.000
_cell.angle_alpha   90.00
_cell.angle_beta   90.00
_cell.angle_gamma   90.00
#
_symmetry.space_group_name_H-M   'P 1'
#
loop_
_entity.id
_entity.type
_entity.pdbx_description
1 polymer ?
#
loop_
_entity_poly.entity_id
_entity_poly.type
_entity_poly.pdbx_seq_one_letter_code
_entity_poly.pdbx_strand_id
1 'polypeptide(L)'
;MKKVVKWISNTISVMLLASLIIMLLTVISSKASGGEPKFFGHQLKIVLSGSMEPSIQTGSVIVVKPEKETEKYKEGDIITFQADENVFVTHRIIKVVKNGNEVMYQTKGDNNEEADSELVLSKNVVAKYTGITIPYIGYFMNFANSKQGSVILLIIPGIILFSYSLISIFRALAEIDKNLKQSTAKEDFNHSQNQ
;
A
#
# COMPACT_ATOMS: atom_id res chain seq x y z
N MET A 1 -28.50 22.88 -8.77
CA MET A 1 -27.57 22.05 -9.55
C MET A 1 -26.13 22.55 -9.50
N LYS A 2 -25.81 23.84 -9.80
CA LYS A 2 -24.41 24.37 -9.81
C LYS A 2 -23.65 24.19 -8.47
N LYS A 3 -24.32 24.38 -7.31
CA LYS A 3 -23.71 24.22 -5.98
C LYS A 3 -23.33 22.75 -5.69
N VAL A 4 -24.17 21.80 -6.06
CA VAL A 4 -23.92 20.35 -5.86
C VAL A 4 -22.74 19.88 -6.70
N VAL A 5 -22.69 20.30 -7.98
CA VAL A 5 -21.56 19.96 -8.88
C VAL A 5 -20.24 20.55 -8.35
N LYS A 6 -20.25 21.79 -7.84
CA LYS A 6 -19.07 22.42 -7.23
C LYS A 6 -18.63 21.68 -5.96
N TRP A 7 -19.59 21.22 -5.15
CA TRP A 7 -19.30 20.49 -3.93
C TRP A 7 -18.68 19.10 -4.24
N ILE A 8 -19.27 18.37 -5.18
CA ILE A 8 -18.74 17.08 -5.67
C ILE A 8 -17.33 17.26 -6.24
N SER A 9 -17.12 18.25 -7.09
CA SER A 9 -15.83 18.56 -7.69
C SER A 9 -14.75 18.85 -6.63
N ASN A 10 -15.08 19.66 -5.61
CA ASN A 10 -14.16 19.99 -4.53
C ASN A 10 -13.82 18.74 -3.69
N THR A 11 -14.81 17.89 -3.41
CA THR A 11 -14.62 16.65 -2.67
C THR A 11 -13.71 15.69 -3.44
N ILE A 12 -13.90 15.53 -4.74
CA ILE A 12 -13.04 14.71 -5.60
C ILE A 12 -11.60 15.25 -5.60
N SER A 13 -11.42 16.57 -5.74
CA SER A 13 -10.07 17.16 -5.72
C SER A 13 -9.35 16.96 -4.38
N VAL A 14 -10.07 17.11 -3.27
CA VAL A 14 -9.52 16.86 -1.92
C VAL A 14 -9.16 15.40 -1.74
N MET A 15 -10.02 14.46 -2.18
CA MET A 15 -9.72 13.02 -2.14
C MET A 15 -8.50 12.65 -2.98
N LEU A 16 -8.37 13.19 -4.18
CA LEU A 16 -7.21 12.94 -5.04
C LEU A 16 -5.92 13.52 -4.43
N LEU A 17 -5.98 14.72 -3.87
CA LEU A 17 -4.83 15.31 -3.19
C LEU A 17 -4.44 14.50 -1.94
N ALA A 18 -5.41 14.08 -1.14
CA ALA A 18 -5.17 13.24 0.02
C ALA A 18 -4.55 11.89 -0.37
N SER A 19 -5.03 11.25 -1.44
CA SER A 19 -4.46 10.00 -1.94
C SER A 19 -3.01 10.18 -2.40
N LEU A 20 -2.68 11.29 -3.06
CA LEU A 20 -1.32 11.60 -3.48
C LEU A 20 -0.38 11.80 -2.28
N ILE A 21 -0.84 12.53 -1.25
CA ILE A 21 -0.07 12.75 -0.01
C ILE A 21 0.17 11.43 0.71
N ILE A 22 -0.86 10.58 0.85
CA ILE A 22 -0.75 9.24 1.48
C ILE A 22 0.27 8.39 0.71
N MET A 23 0.21 8.40 -0.62
CA MET A 23 1.13 7.65 -1.46
C MET A 23 2.57 8.16 -1.31
N LEU A 24 2.79 9.47 -1.27
CA LEU A 24 4.09 10.07 -1.04
C LEU A 24 4.67 9.69 0.33
N LEU A 25 3.84 9.79 1.38
CA LEU A 25 4.24 9.38 2.73
C LEU A 25 4.57 7.89 2.82
N THR A 26 3.83 7.03 2.10
CA THR A 26 4.10 5.58 2.06
C THR A 26 5.45 5.28 1.39
N VAL A 27 5.74 5.95 0.28
CA VAL A 27 7.03 5.81 -0.44
C VAL A 27 8.20 6.30 0.43
N ILE A 28 8.06 7.45 1.09
CA ILE A 28 9.09 7.99 1.98
C ILE A 28 9.31 7.05 3.18
N SER A 29 8.23 6.58 3.81
CA SER A 29 8.28 5.65 4.95
C SER A 29 8.93 4.32 4.55
N SER A 30 8.60 3.77 3.39
CA SER A 30 9.21 2.54 2.86
C SER A 30 10.72 2.69 2.67
N LYS A 31 11.17 3.80 2.07
CA LYS A 31 12.61 4.08 1.89
C LYS A 31 13.34 4.30 3.22
N ALA A 32 12.74 5.01 4.16
CA ALA A 32 13.32 5.28 5.46
C ALA A 32 13.44 4.03 6.35
N SER A 33 12.57 3.03 6.13
CA SER A 33 12.54 1.78 6.91
C SER A 33 13.34 0.63 6.28
N GLY A 34 14.18 0.89 5.26
CA GLY A 34 14.95 -0.16 4.59
C GLY A 34 14.09 -1.10 3.72
N GLY A 35 12.96 -0.63 3.22
CA GLY A 35 12.08 -1.36 2.30
C GLY A 35 10.91 -2.09 2.95
N GLU A 36 10.87 -2.21 4.28
CA GLU A 36 9.77 -2.88 5.00
C GLU A 36 9.07 -1.90 5.96
N PRO A 37 7.89 -1.38 5.61
CA PRO A 37 7.18 -0.44 6.49
C PRO A 37 6.75 -1.13 7.80
N LYS A 38 7.09 -0.50 8.92
CA LYS A 38 6.68 -0.93 10.26
C LYS A 38 5.55 -0.06 10.75
N PHE A 39 4.44 -0.69 11.14
CA PHE A 39 3.28 -0.03 11.73
C PHE A 39 3.07 -0.56 13.15
N PHE A 40 3.15 0.31 14.16
CA PHE A 40 2.95 -0.05 15.56
C PHE A 40 3.75 -1.28 16.02
N GLY A 41 5.00 -1.41 15.56
CA GLY A 41 5.88 -2.53 15.89
C GLY A 41 5.62 -3.82 15.11
N HIS A 42 4.70 -3.82 14.14
CA HIS A 42 4.42 -4.93 13.24
C HIS A 42 4.91 -4.63 11.83
N GLN A 43 5.17 -5.67 11.06
CA GLN A 43 5.50 -5.60 9.63
C GLN A 43 4.41 -6.26 8.79
N LEU A 44 4.28 -5.80 7.56
CA LEU A 44 3.40 -6.41 6.57
C LEU A 44 4.23 -7.21 5.57
N LYS A 45 3.92 -8.48 5.40
CA LYS A 45 4.56 -9.36 4.41
C LYS A 45 3.54 -9.80 3.38
N ILE A 46 3.95 -9.78 2.11
CA ILE A 46 3.11 -10.26 1.00
C ILE A 46 3.38 -11.74 0.79
N VAL A 47 2.32 -12.55 0.74
CA VAL A 47 2.39 -13.98 0.47
C VAL A 47 2.27 -14.21 -1.03
N LEU A 48 3.35 -14.69 -1.66
CA LEU A 48 3.44 -14.85 -3.11
C LEU A 48 3.29 -16.31 -3.58
N SER A 49 3.27 -17.27 -2.65
CA SER A 49 3.14 -18.69 -2.96
C SER A 49 1.97 -19.35 -2.22
N GLY A 50 1.51 -20.50 -2.72
CA GLY A 50 0.41 -21.26 -2.13
C GLY A 50 0.83 -22.26 -1.06
N SER A 51 2.09 -22.24 -0.59
CA SER A 51 2.59 -23.22 0.39
C SER A 51 1.85 -23.21 1.73
N MET A 52 1.21 -22.10 2.08
CA MET A 52 0.45 -21.94 3.32
C MET A 52 -1.06 -22.04 3.15
N GLU A 53 -1.56 -22.40 1.97
CA GLU A 53 -2.98 -22.66 1.76
C GLU A 53 -3.42 -23.94 2.51
N PRO A 54 -4.67 -23.98 2.98
CA PRO A 54 -5.71 -22.96 2.94
C PRO A 54 -5.60 -21.90 4.06
N SER A 55 -4.66 -22.04 5.02
CA SER A 55 -4.55 -21.17 6.18
C SER A 55 -4.24 -19.72 5.80
N ILE A 56 -3.37 -19.52 4.81
CA ILE A 56 -3.01 -18.21 4.25
C ILE A 56 -3.01 -18.36 2.73
N GLN A 57 -3.92 -17.64 2.09
CA GLN A 57 -4.07 -17.67 0.63
C GLN A 57 -2.99 -16.87 -0.09
N THR A 58 -2.61 -17.34 -1.27
CA THR A 58 -1.73 -16.59 -2.19
C THR A 58 -2.30 -15.20 -2.49
N GLY A 59 -1.45 -14.19 -2.56
CA GLY A 59 -1.86 -12.81 -2.77
C GLY A 59 -2.39 -12.11 -1.53
N SER A 60 -2.29 -12.75 -0.35
CA SER A 60 -2.61 -12.12 0.93
C SER A 60 -1.48 -11.24 1.45
N VAL A 61 -1.84 -10.31 2.32
CA VAL A 61 -0.89 -9.62 3.20
C VAL A 61 -1.08 -10.15 4.61
N ILE A 62 0.00 -10.58 5.23
CA ILE A 62 0.03 -11.03 6.62
C ILE A 62 0.67 -9.98 7.51
N VAL A 63 0.14 -9.86 8.73
CA VAL A 63 0.75 -9.04 9.78
C VAL A 63 1.69 -9.93 10.58
N VAL A 64 2.96 -9.56 10.62
CA VAL A 64 3.99 -10.28 11.38
C VAL A 64 4.62 -9.36 12.42
N LYS A 65 4.98 -9.93 13.55
CA LYS A 65 5.72 -9.24 14.61
C LYS A 65 7.19 -9.59 14.44
N PRO A 66 8.07 -8.60 14.17
CA PRO A 66 9.51 -8.83 14.17
C PRO A 66 9.95 -9.31 15.54
N GLU A 67 10.65 -10.40 15.55
CA GLU A 67 11.11 -11.02 16.80
C GLU A 67 12.61 -10.76 16.98
N LYS A 68 13.01 -10.67 18.24
CA LYS A 68 14.43 -10.62 18.64
C LYS A 68 14.92 -12.04 18.90
N GLU A 69 16.19 -12.28 18.74
CA GLU A 69 16.88 -13.58 18.84
C GLU A 69 16.58 -14.42 20.12
N THR A 70 15.93 -13.83 21.12
CA THR A 70 15.69 -14.46 22.43
C THR A 70 14.31 -15.11 22.56
N GLU A 71 13.39 -14.94 21.60
CA GLU A 71 12.06 -15.53 21.74
C GLU A 71 12.07 -17.00 21.30
N LYS A 72 11.48 -17.85 22.15
CA LYS A 72 11.33 -19.29 21.90
C LYS A 72 9.98 -19.54 21.23
N TYR A 73 10.03 -19.99 19.99
CA TYR A 73 8.83 -20.41 19.27
C TYR A 73 8.47 -21.84 19.63
N LYS A 74 7.19 -22.19 19.46
CA LYS A 74 6.65 -23.52 19.75
C LYS A 74 6.05 -24.16 18.52
N GLU A 75 5.82 -25.45 18.59
CA GLU A 75 5.08 -26.19 17.57
C GLU A 75 3.70 -25.56 17.33
N GLY A 76 3.33 -25.44 16.06
CA GLY A 76 2.13 -24.75 15.60
C GLY A 76 2.32 -23.26 15.29
N ASP A 77 3.37 -22.60 15.78
CA ASP A 77 3.65 -21.20 15.40
C ASP A 77 4.01 -21.11 13.93
N ILE A 78 3.50 -20.07 13.26
CA ILE A 78 3.88 -19.72 11.89
C ILE A 78 4.96 -18.64 11.97
N ILE A 79 6.12 -18.94 11.40
CA ILE A 79 7.28 -18.06 11.42
C ILE A 79 7.69 -17.65 10.00
N THR A 80 8.22 -16.45 9.87
CA THR A 80 8.94 -16.01 8.66
C THR A 80 10.43 -16.09 8.97
N PHE A 81 11.17 -16.76 8.14
CA PHE A 81 12.61 -16.94 8.29
C PHE A 81 13.34 -16.69 6.98
N GLN A 82 14.61 -16.36 7.09
CA GLN A 82 15.49 -16.20 5.95
C GLN A 82 16.03 -17.57 5.55
N ALA A 83 15.64 -18.04 4.39
CA ALA A 83 16.07 -19.32 3.83
C ALA A 83 17.36 -19.18 3.00
N ASP A 84 17.54 -18.02 2.32
CA ASP A 84 18.71 -17.71 1.52
C ASP A 84 18.91 -16.18 1.48
N GLU A 85 19.96 -15.69 0.81
CA GLU A 85 20.21 -14.27 0.64
C GLU A 85 19.00 -13.61 -0.07
N ASN A 86 18.30 -12.73 0.68
CA ASN A 86 17.06 -12.04 0.24
C ASN A 86 15.84 -12.96 -0.03
N VAL A 87 15.88 -14.23 0.38
CA VAL A 87 14.74 -15.15 0.28
C VAL A 87 14.12 -15.36 1.65
N PHE A 88 12.88 -14.95 1.80
CA PHE A 88 12.09 -15.13 3.01
C PHE A 88 10.97 -16.14 2.77
N VAL A 89 10.86 -17.10 3.68
CA VAL A 89 9.84 -18.15 3.67
C VAL A 89 8.98 -18.04 4.91
N THR A 90 7.68 -18.29 4.77
CA THR A 90 6.75 -18.30 5.90
C THR A 90 6.11 -19.68 5.97
N HIS A 91 6.47 -20.45 7.00
CA HIS A 91 5.98 -21.81 7.20
C HIS A 91 5.62 -22.05 8.68
N ARG A 92 4.94 -23.15 8.94
CA ARG A 92 4.55 -23.58 10.29
C ARG A 92 5.63 -24.46 10.92
N ILE A 93 5.92 -24.22 12.19
CA ILE A 93 6.79 -25.09 12.99
C ILE A 93 6.04 -26.41 13.29
N ILE A 94 6.57 -27.52 12.82
CA ILE A 94 6.04 -28.87 13.10
C ILE A 94 6.81 -29.57 14.20
N LYS A 95 8.07 -29.14 14.46
CA LYS A 95 8.90 -29.73 15.53
C LYS A 95 9.95 -28.73 15.99
N VAL A 96 10.19 -28.69 17.30
CA VAL A 96 11.30 -27.94 17.91
C VAL A 96 12.43 -28.91 18.24
N VAL A 97 13.62 -28.64 17.70
CA VAL A 97 14.83 -29.44 17.88
C VAL A 97 15.82 -28.64 18.72
N LYS A 98 16.32 -29.25 19.80
CA LYS A 98 17.34 -28.63 20.65
C LYS A 98 18.65 -29.44 20.50
N ASN A 99 19.72 -28.74 20.19
CA ASN A 99 21.05 -29.30 20.10
C ASN A 99 21.99 -28.47 20.98
N GLY A 100 22.24 -28.93 22.21
CA GLY A 100 22.95 -28.16 23.22
C GLY A 100 22.25 -26.84 23.52
N ASN A 101 22.90 -25.72 23.27
CA ASN A 101 22.38 -24.35 23.46
C ASN A 101 21.65 -23.82 22.23
N GLU A 102 21.71 -24.52 21.10
CA GLU A 102 21.04 -24.07 19.86
C GLU A 102 19.62 -24.63 19.76
N VAL A 103 18.71 -23.75 19.38
CA VAL A 103 17.32 -24.12 19.09
C VAL A 103 17.11 -24.01 17.59
N MET A 104 16.58 -25.07 17.00
CA MET A 104 16.25 -25.19 15.59
C MET A 104 14.79 -25.59 15.43
N TYR A 105 14.22 -25.25 14.30
CA TYR A 105 12.82 -25.55 13.98
C TYR A 105 12.73 -26.34 12.69
N GLN A 106 12.03 -27.46 12.75
CA GLN A 106 11.55 -28.13 11.54
C GLN A 106 10.28 -27.44 11.12
N THR A 107 10.26 -26.93 9.91
CA THR A 107 9.12 -26.20 9.35
C THR A 107 8.48 -26.97 8.20
N LYS A 108 7.23 -26.61 7.90
CA LYS A 108 6.46 -27.15 6.78
C LYS A 108 5.42 -26.14 6.33
N GLY A 109 5.26 -25.97 5.04
CA GLY A 109 4.10 -25.25 4.46
C GLY A 109 2.82 -26.07 4.67
N ASP A 110 1.73 -25.42 5.03
CA ASP A 110 0.45 -26.11 5.32
C ASP A 110 -0.06 -26.91 4.12
N ASN A 111 0.26 -26.48 2.90
CA ASN A 111 -0.11 -27.15 1.64
C ASN A 111 0.99 -28.08 1.08
N ASN A 112 2.14 -28.14 1.70
CA ASN A 112 3.22 -29.00 1.24
C ASN A 112 2.99 -30.45 1.70
N GLU A 113 3.41 -31.44 0.92
CA GLU A 113 3.33 -32.85 1.33
C GLU A 113 4.41 -33.17 2.35
N GLU A 114 5.64 -32.66 2.15
CA GLU A 114 6.79 -32.93 2.97
C GLU A 114 7.23 -31.74 3.82
N ALA A 115 7.94 -31.99 4.89
CA ALA A 115 8.60 -30.99 5.69
C ALA A 115 9.76 -30.34 4.91
N ASP A 116 10.14 -29.13 5.30
CA ASP A 116 11.30 -28.47 4.70
C ASP A 116 12.55 -29.31 4.96
N SER A 117 13.42 -29.44 3.96
CA SER A 117 14.61 -30.29 4.02
C SER A 117 15.63 -29.82 5.05
N GLU A 118 15.67 -28.55 5.34
CA GLU A 118 16.63 -27.94 6.26
C GLU A 118 15.95 -27.46 7.54
N LEU A 119 16.66 -27.58 8.65
CA LEU A 119 16.24 -27.03 9.94
C LEU A 119 16.52 -25.54 9.98
N VAL A 120 15.54 -24.79 10.41
CA VAL A 120 15.65 -23.33 10.58
C VAL A 120 16.32 -23.03 11.91
N LEU A 121 17.47 -22.37 11.88
CA LEU A 121 18.11 -21.87 13.10
C LEU A 121 17.28 -20.74 13.71
N SER A 122 17.19 -20.67 15.02
CA SER A 122 16.44 -19.62 15.74
C SER A 122 16.86 -18.19 15.31
N LYS A 123 18.14 -17.98 15.05
CA LYS A 123 18.69 -16.69 14.58
C LYS A 123 18.26 -16.28 13.18
N ASN A 124 17.82 -17.25 12.36
CA ASN A 124 17.33 -16.99 11.00
C ASN A 124 15.85 -16.60 10.99
N VAL A 125 15.15 -16.74 12.11
CA VAL A 125 13.75 -16.33 12.23
C VAL A 125 13.71 -14.80 12.35
N VAL A 126 12.99 -14.16 11.42
CA VAL A 126 12.90 -12.70 11.36
C VAL A 126 11.59 -12.16 11.93
N ALA A 127 10.52 -12.97 11.90
CA ALA A 127 9.22 -12.56 12.43
C ALA A 127 8.30 -13.75 12.71
N LYS A 128 7.30 -13.48 13.57
CA LYS A 128 6.20 -14.42 13.88
C LYS A 128 4.88 -13.87 13.31
N TYR A 129 4.09 -14.73 12.71
CA TYR A 129 2.74 -14.41 12.26
C TYR A 129 1.81 -14.14 13.44
N THR A 130 1.01 -13.09 13.36
CA THR A 130 0.12 -12.63 14.45
C THR A 130 -1.30 -13.21 14.39
N GLY A 131 -1.63 -13.94 13.34
CA GLY A 131 -2.99 -14.43 13.10
C GLY A 131 -3.83 -13.50 12.22
N ILE A 132 -3.29 -12.35 11.79
CA ILE A 132 -4.03 -11.39 10.96
C ILE A 132 -3.61 -11.54 9.50
N THR A 133 -4.58 -11.85 8.64
CA THR A 133 -4.40 -11.95 7.18
C THR A 133 -5.41 -11.05 6.48
N ILE A 134 -4.96 -10.30 5.49
CA ILE A 134 -5.81 -9.50 4.60
C ILE A 134 -5.71 -10.13 3.21
N PRO A 135 -6.75 -10.84 2.76
CA PRO A 135 -6.71 -11.55 1.49
C PRO A 135 -6.69 -10.60 0.30
N TYR A 136 -6.06 -11.01 -0.80
CA TYR A 136 -6.00 -10.35 -2.11
C TYR A 136 -5.32 -8.98 -2.18
N ILE A 137 -5.14 -8.28 -1.07
CA ILE A 137 -4.46 -6.97 -1.01
C ILE A 137 -2.99 -7.06 -1.45
N GLY A 138 -2.38 -8.22 -1.28
CA GLY A 138 -0.99 -8.46 -1.68
C GLY A 138 -0.76 -8.31 -3.18
N TYR A 139 -1.74 -8.66 -4.02
CA TYR A 139 -1.64 -8.45 -5.47
C TYR A 139 -1.54 -6.96 -5.81
N PHE A 140 -2.38 -6.15 -5.18
CA PHE A 140 -2.32 -4.69 -5.37
C PHE A 140 -1.00 -4.11 -4.83
N MET A 141 -0.56 -4.54 -3.65
CA MET A 141 0.71 -4.07 -3.07
C MET A 141 1.90 -4.49 -3.91
N ASN A 142 1.91 -5.72 -4.42
CA ASN A 142 2.98 -6.21 -5.30
C ASN A 142 3.01 -5.41 -6.61
N PHE A 143 1.85 -5.13 -7.21
CA PHE A 143 1.75 -4.25 -8.37
C PHE A 143 2.24 -2.83 -8.03
N ALA A 144 1.79 -2.24 -6.93
CA ALA A 144 2.18 -0.90 -6.51
C ALA A 144 3.69 -0.77 -6.25
N ASN A 145 4.33 -1.82 -5.72
CA ASN A 145 5.76 -1.88 -5.48
C ASN A 145 6.58 -2.17 -6.75
N SER A 146 5.95 -2.64 -7.81
CA SER A 146 6.62 -2.86 -9.08
C SER A 146 7.02 -1.52 -9.72
N LYS A 147 8.09 -1.52 -10.51
CA LYS A 147 8.55 -0.32 -11.22
C LYS A 147 7.46 0.29 -12.12
N GLN A 148 6.70 -0.58 -12.80
CA GLN A 148 5.61 -0.16 -13.69
C GLN A 148 4.39 0.33 -12.90
N GLY A 149 3.99 -0.39 -11.86
CA GLY A 149 2.84 -0.04 -11.02
C GLY A 149 3.03 1.30 -10.31
N SER A 150 4.21 1.56 -9.74
CA SER A 150 4.53 2.84 -9.09
C SER A 150 4.42 4.02 -10.06
N VAL A 151 4.92 3.86 -11.30
CA VAL A 151 4.83 4.88 -12.34
C VAL A 151 3.37 5.12 -12.75
N ILE A 152 2.61 4.07 -13.00
CA ILE A 152 1.20 4.15 -13.40
C ILE A 152 0.36 4.82 -12.31
N LEU A 153 0.52 4.40 -11.06
CA LEU A 153 -0.20 4.94 -9.92
C LEU A 153 0.11 6.40 -9.63
N LEU A 154 1.29 6.89 -10.05
CA LEU A 154 1.66 8.29 -9.93
C LEU A 154 1.15 9.13 -11.11
N ILE A 155 1.33 8.63 -12.33
CA ILE A 155 1.03 9.38 -13.56
C ILE A 155 -0.47 9.53 -13.77
N ILE A 156 -1.27 8.48 -13.60
CA ILE A 156 -2.71 8.54 -13.87
C ILE A 156 -3.42 9.58 -13.01
N PRO A 157 -3.29 9.61 -11.67
CA PRO A 157 -3.89 10.67 -10.86
C PRO A 157 -3.34 12.05 -11.20
N GLY A 158 -2.05 12.14 -11.54
CA GLY A 158 -1.41 13.39 -11.95
C GLY A 158 -2.03 13.98 -13.22
N ILE A 159 -2.24 13.17 -14.26
CA ILE A 159 -2.89 13.58 -15.51
C ILE A 159 -4.34 14.00 -15.25
N ILE A 160 -5.08 13.27 -14.43
CA ILE A 160 -6.46 13.60 -14.08
C ILE A 160 -6.53 14.96 -13.39
N LEU A 161 -5.67 15.21 -12.40
CA LEU A 161 -5.60 16.49 -11.70
C LEU A 161 -5.21 17.66 -12.63
N PHE A 162 -4.22 17.43 -13.48
CA PHE A 162 -3.76 18.42 -14.46
C PHE A 162 -4.87 18.79 -15.44
N SER A 163 -5.53 17.80 -16.03
CA SER A 163 -6.64 17.98 -16.96
C SER A 163 -7.81 18.73 -16.31
N TYR A 164 -8.15 18.34 -15.07
CA TYR A 164 -9.19 19.02 -14.30
C TYR A 164 -8.83 20.48 -14.03
N SER A 165 -7.59 20.76 -13.63
CA SER A 165 -7.09 22.12 -13.39
C SER A 165 -7.18 22.98 -14.66
N LEU A 166 -6.77 22.44 -15.80
CA LEU A 166 -6.82 23.11 -17.09
C LEU A 166 -8.25 23.48 -17.48
N ILE A 167 -9.18 22.53 -17.37
CA ILE A 167 -10.62 22.78 -17.65
C ILE A 167 -11.18 23.85 -16.70
N SER A 168 -10.79 23.83 -15.43
CA SER A 168 -11.23 24.81 -14.43
C SER A 168 -10.75 26.22 -14.77
N ILE A 169 -9.50 26.36 -15.21
CA ILE A 169 -8.94 27.66 -15.66
C ILE A 169 -9.69 28.20 -16.88
N PHE A 170 -9.90 27.38 -17.91
CA PHE A 170 -10.65 27.79 -19.09
C PHE A 170 -12.09 28.24 -18.77
N ARG A 171 -12.76 27.53 -17.86
CA ARG A 171 -14.11 27.93 -17.40
C ARG A 171 -14.08 29.25 -16.65
N ALA A 172 -13.10 29.48 -15.80
CA ALA A 172 -12.97 30.76 -15.07
C ALA A 172 -12.70 31.93 -16.02
N LEU A 173 -11.82 31.76 -17.01
CA LEU A 173 -11.54 32.78 -18.01
C LEU A 173 -12.78 33.09 -18.85
N ALA A 174 -13.53 32.11 -19.29
CA ALA A 174 -14.78 32.31 -20.04
C ALA A 174 -15.86 33.02 -19.20
N GLU A 175 -15.92 32.80 -17.90
CA GLU A 175 -16.85 33.50 -16.99
C GLU A 175 -16.45 34.95 -16.80
N ILE A 176 -15.15 35.26 -16.71
CA ILE A 176 -14.63 36.65 -16.64
C ILE A 176 -14.95 37.39 -17.93
N ASP A 177 -14.65 36.80 -19.09
CA ASP A 177 -14.96 37.42 -20.39
C ASP A 177 -16.46 37.74 -20.56
N LYS A 178 -17.33 36.82 -20.13
CA LYS A 178 -18.78 37.04 -20.14
C LYS A 178 -19.20 38.18 -19.22
N ASN A 179 -18.63 38.27 -18.02
CA ASN A 179 -18.97 39.32 -17.06
C ASN A 179 -18.48 40.69 -17.54
N LEU A 180 -17.30 40.76 -18.14
CA LEU A 180 -16.78 42.00 -18.75
C LEU A 180 -17.69 42.48 -19.89
N LYS A 181 -18.09 41.61 -20.82
CA LYS A 181 -19.02 41.96 -21.91
C LYS A 181 -20.37 42.46 -21.40
N GLN A 182 -20.88 41.88 -20.32
CA GLN A 182 -22.12 42.34 -19.69
C GLN A 182 -21.99 43.70 -19.00
N SER A 183 -20.84 44.00 -18.40
CA SER A 183 -20.58 45.31 -17.77
C SER A 183 -20.49 46.40 -18.83
N THR A 184 -19.73 46.18 -19.90
CA THR A 184 -19.57 47.13 -21.01
C THR A 184 -20.92 47.43 -21.68
N ALA A 185 -21.71 46.38 -21.96
CA ALA A 185 -23.04 46.57 -22.57
C ALA A 185 -24.02 47.36 -21.66
N LYS A 186 -23.89 47.23 -20.33
CA LYS A 186 -24.70 48.04 -19.39
C LYS A 186 -24.25 49.50 -19.32
N GLU A 187 -22.96 49.77 -19.40
CA GLU A 187 -22.42 51.13 -19.43
C GLU A 187 -22.83 51.84 -20.71
N ASP A 188 -22.73 51.20 -21.87
CA ASP A 188 -23.15 51.74 -23.16
C ASP A 188 -24.68 52.05 -23.19
N PHE A 189 -25.51 51.15 -22.61
CA PHE A 189 -26.95 51.37 -22.52
C PHE A 189 -27.29 52.56 -21.61
N ASN A 190 -26.64 52.69 -20.46
CA ASN A 190 -26.87 53.82 -19.55
C ASN A 190 -26.39 55.15 -20.15
N HIS A 191 -25.34 55.16 -20.95
CA HIS A 191 -24.85 56.38 -21.61
C HIS A 191 -25.81 56.86 -22.72
N SER A 192 -26.45 55.92 -23.44
CA SER A 192 -27.44 56.20 -24.48
C SER A 192 -28.81 56.73 -23.96
N GLN A 193 -29.14 56.49 -22.70
CA GLN A 193 -30.37 56.95 -22.05
C GLN A 193 -30.22 58.33 -21.44
N ASN A 194 -28.99 58.86 -21.28
CA ASN A 194 -28.70 60.15 -20.66
C ASN A 194 -28.40 61.26 -21.70
N GLN A 195 -28.56 60.96 -22.97
CA GLN A 195 -28.54 61.97 -24.10
C GLN A 195 -29.93 62.22 -24.66
#